data_1e2a8ba5ba235ed785a7d54b3b77d385
#
_entry.id   1e2a8ba5ba235ed785a7d54b3b77d385
#
_cell.length_a   1.000
_cell.length_b   1.000
_cell.length_c   1.000
_cell.angle_alpha   90.00
_cell.angle_beta   90.00
_cell.angle_gamma   90.00
#
_symmetry.space_group_name_H-M   'P 1'
#
loop_
_entity.id
_entity.type
_entity.pdbx_description
1 polymer ?
#
loop_
_entity_poly.entity_id
_entity_poly.type
_entity_poly.pdbx_seq_one_letter_code
_entity_poly.pdbx_strand_id
1 'polypeptide(L)'
;MSPSIYRANPSSEGYTYTKKDGLVTGLNTYGVIQPERKIRHGEENKVWDAIVIGAGYAGLVAARDLVKAGKKTLLVEARDRIGGRTWSAEVDGTTYEMGGTWVSHNHGRLFSEMQRYGLKDDVSVTRTEGGGCDYFTLDTGSGSRKLTHKEAGDMTANAWNIFINWDGKMGRDICPLPHSTLGNIRVNPEKVKEVDKLTCRDRIEQIKHLLSADELALLESIVPHIGGGAVEDMGFLGMICAQALQNYEIATFEEVWTLYKIREGQSALARRIFDDAVRLGLQYTFKSPVKSITDKDGIVSVETTASKTYRARRVVNTLPITCLPDIRFDPPLSPLRQEAIKINQLDYLTKCHAEVEGDLRGLRGCTWPGDLLYVYGDGFCAGGKSTRITSFAGDNRGKLDPIKEPEKLETALQRFHPMKIKKVLWHDWVSDPYAKAGAAWYPANFLTKYLAELQSRHGNVLMANADWASGWRGFIEGAMEQGAIAADTVLNEVGNVGANPAPGEYQRSSRI
;
A
#
# COMPACT_ATOMS: atom_id res chain seq x y z
N MET A 1 -11.52 20.14 -17.83
CA MET A 1 -11.61 19.11 -16.80
C MET A 1 -13.07 19.02 -16.38
N SER A 2 -13.69 17.87 -16.47
CA SER A 2 -15.01 17.69 -15.84
C SER A 2 -14.78 17.73 -14.32
N PRO A 3 -15.54 18.53 -13.56
CA PRO A 3 -15.41 18.53 -12.10
C PRO A 3 -15.77 17.13 -11.57
N SER A 4 -15.09 16.70 -10.48
CA SER A 4 -15.46 15.46 -9.80
C SER A 4 -16.93 15.49 -9.41
N ILE A 5 -17.61 14.36 -9.59
CA ILE A 5 -19.01 14.21 -9.15
C ILE A 5 -19.14 14.14 -7.63
N TYR A 6 -18.02 14.02 -6.91
CA TYR A 6 -17.97 13.94 -5.48
C TYR A 6 -17.55 15.26 -4.83
N ARG A 7 -18.11 15.52 -3.66
CA ARG A 7 -17.68 16.61 -2.77
C ARG A 7 -16.75 16.03 -1.72
N ALA A 8 -15.61 16.67 -1.53
CA ALA A 8 -14.70 16.34 -0.44
C ALA A 8 -15.30 16.81 0.91
N ASN A 9 -15.25 15.94 1.90
CA ASN A 9 -15.67 16.21 3.27
C ASN A 9 -14.48 16.11 4.22
N PRO A 10 -14.48 16.83 5.36
CA PRO A 10 -13.39 16.77 6.32
C PRO A 10 -13.30 15.37 6.95
N SER A 11 -12.08 14.81 6.93
CA SER A 11 -11.67 13.65 7.72
C SER A 11 -10.92 14.12 8.96
N SER A 12 -10.85 13.29 9.98
CA SER A 12 -9.99 13.54 11.15
C SER A 12 -8.50 13.28 10.87
N GLU A 13 -8.15 12.80 9.69
CA GLU A 13 -6.82 12.31 9.34
C GLU A 13 -6.05 13.27 8.44
N GLY A 14 -4.71 13.11 8.47
CA GLY A 14 -3.77 13.92 7.71
C GLY A 14 -3.40 15.24 8.40
N TYR A 15 -2.30 15.80 7.94
CA TYR A 15 -1.70 16.99 8.54
C TYR A 15 -1.30 17.99 7.47
N THR A 16 -1.45 19.28 7.79
CA THR A 16 -0.81 20.39 7.06
C THR A 16 0.00 21.24 8.04
N TYR A 17 1.09 21.81 7.55
CA TYR A 17 1.87 22.79 8.29
C TYR A 17 2.21 23.98 7.41
N THR A 18 2.04 25.17 7.96
CA THR A 18 2.54 26.44 7.44
C THR A 18 3.20 27.21 8.57
N LYS A 19 4.15 28.07 8.25
CA LYS A 19 4.78 28.96 9.27
C LYS A 19 3.77 29.91 9.92
N LYS A 20 2.68 30.24 9.22
CA LYS A 20 1.64 31.14 9.71
C LYS A 20 0.67 30.46 10.65
N ASP A 21 0.17 29.27 10.26
CA ASP A 21 -0.95 28.63 10.92
C ASP A 21 -0.50 27.50 11.86
N GLY A 22 0.80 27.13 11.80
CA GLY A 22 1.35 25.99 12.52
C GLY A 22 0.84 24.66 11.98
N LEU A 23 0.85 23.62 12.82
CA LEU A 23 0.35 22.28 12.51
C LEU A 23 -1.17 22.23 12.64
N VAL A 24 -1.83 21.83 11.56
CA VAL A 24 -3.29 21.63 11.50
C VAL A 24 -3.58 20.16 11.15
N THR A 25 -4.52 19.55 11.89
CA THR A 25 -4.96 18.17 11.69
C THR A 25 -6.28 18.13 10.95
N GLY A 26 -6.44 17.14 10.11
CA GLY A 26 -7.65 16.90 9.33
C GLY A 26 -7.58 17.50 7.92
N LEU A 27 -7.87 16.64 6.94
CA LEU A 27 -7.88 17.02 5.52
C LEU A 27 -9.20 16.62 4.87
N ASN A 28 -9.60 17.38 3.86
CA ASN A 28 -10.79 17.03 3.08
C ASN A 28 -10.51 15.86 2.13
N THR A 29 -11.47 14.95 1.99
CA THR A 29 -11.38 13.82 1.05
C THR A 29 -12.75 13.36 0.54
N TYR A 30 -12.78 12.83 -0.68
CA TYR A 30 -13.95 12.13 -1.23
C TYR A 30 -14.24 10.81 -0.51
N GLY A 31 -13.26 10.31 0.27
CA GLY A 31 -13.36 9.03 0.97
C GLY A 31 -14.28 9.04 2.19
N VAL A 32 -14.57 10.20 2.78
CA VAL A 32 -15.46 10.31 3.95
C VAL A 32 -16.89 9.92 3.58
N ILE A 33 -17.48 9.03 4.40
CA ILE A 33 -18.82 8.49 4.17
C ILE A 33 -19.82 9.07 5.17
N GLN A 34 -20.88 9.65 4.63
CA GLN A 34 -22.02 10.13 5.38
C GLN A 34 -23.33 9.58 4.80
N PRO A 35 -24.28 9.11 5.61
CA PRO A 35 -24.14 8.90 7.06
C PRO A 35 -23.15 7.80 7.40
N GLU A 36 -22.53 7.85 8.58
CA GLU A 36 -21.51 6.89 9.03
C GLU A 36 -22.05 5.46 9.21
N ARG A 37 -23.37 5.32 9.28
CA ARG A 37 -24.02 4.03 9.49
C ARG A 37 -25.26 3.90 8.64
N LYS A 38 -25.37 2.77 7.95
CA LYS A 38 -26.55 2.38 7.17
C LYS A 38 -26.82 0.89 7.38
N ILE A 39 -27.58 0.58 8.45
CA ILE A 39 -28.06 -0.77 8.75
C ILE A 39 -29.60 -0.69 8.79
N ARG A 40 -30.28 -1.60 8.10
CA ARG A 40 -31.74 -1.64 8.07
C ARG A 40 -32.29 -1.97 9.47
N HIS A 41 -33.39 -1.31 9.83
CA HIS A 41 -34.04 -1.54 11.11
C HIS A 41 -34.34 -3.04 11.32
N GLY A 42 -33.98 -3.57 12.49
CA GLY A 42 -34.18 -4.96 12.87
C GLY A 42 -33.17 -5.96 12.28
N GLU A 43 -32.20 -5.52 11.46
CA GLU A 43 -31.15 -6.42 10.92
C GLU A 43 -29.88 -6.45 11.77
N GLU A 44 -29.74 -5.56 12.75
CA GLU A 44 -28.53 -5.47 13.59
C GLU A 44 -28.21 -6.74 14.37
N ASN A 45 -29.26 -7.46 14.83
CA ASN A 45 -29.14 -8.69 15.60
C ASN A 45 -29.25 -9.97 14.77
N LYS A 46 -29.41 -9.86 13.46
CA LYS A 46 -29.49 -11.02 12.56
C LYS A 46 -28.10 -11.56 12.25
N VAL A 47 -28.07 -12.82 11.81
CA VAL A 47 -26.84 -13.42 11.26
C VAL A 47 -26.70 -13.01 9.81
N TRP A 48 -25.57 -12.38 9.48
CA TRP A 48 -25.20 -12.00 8.13
C TRP A 48 -24.64 -13.21 7.36
N ASP A 49 -24.73 -13.22 6.05
CA ASP A 49 -23.98 -14.19 5.25
C ASP A 49 -22.47 -13.93 5.37
N ALA A 50 -22.08 -12.66 5.29
CA ALA A 50 -20.71 -12.24 5.50
C ALA A 50 -20.60 -10.91 6.26
N ILE A 51 -19.57 -10.77 7.08
CA ILE A 51 -19.07 -9.49 7.57
C ILE A 51 -17.70 -9.25 6.92
N VAL A 52 -17.52 -8.06 6.36
CA VAL A 52 -16.21 -7.59 5.84
C VAL A 52 -15.67 -6.57 6.82
N ILE A 53 -14.47 -6.82 7.37
CA ILE A 53 -13.79 -5.92 8.29
C ILE A 53 -12.75 -5.12 7.51
N GLY A 54 -12.92 -3.80 7.47
CA GLY A 54 -12.07 -2.86 6.74
C GLY A 54 -12.67 -2.41 5.40
N ALA A 55 -12.68 -1.10 5.15
CA ALA A 55 -13.11 -0.47 3.91
C ALA A 55 -11.94 -0.01 3.03
N GLY A 56 -10.79 -0.71 3.09
CA GLY A 56 -9.72 -0.64 2.10
C GLY A 56 -10.11 -1.35 0.81
N TYR A 57 -9.26 -1.31 -0.21
CA TYR A 57 -9.58 -1.90 -1.51
C TYR A 57 -9.91 -3.40 -1.45
N ALA A 58 -9.27 -4.18 -0.58
CA ALA A 58 -9.61 -5.59 -0.37
C ALA A 58 -11.05 -5.74 0.12
N GLY A 59 -11.42 -4.98 1.16
CA GLY A 59 -12.77 -5.04 1.72
C GLY A 59 -13.83 -4.47 0.78
N LEU A 60 -13.54 -3.40 0.06
CA LEU A 60 -14.48 -2.80 -0.91
C LEU A 60 -14.79 -3.77 -2.05
N VAL A 61 -13.77 -4.43 -2.62
CA VAL A 61 -13.97 -5.44 -3.68
C VAL A 61 -14.74 -6.64 -3.14
N ALA A 62 -14.33 -7.19 -1.98
CA ALA A 62 -15.03 -8.32 -1.37
C ALA A 62 -16.50 -7.99 -1.07
N ALA A 63 -16.76 -6.84 -0.44
CA ALA A 63 -18.12 -6.45 -0.08
C ALA A 63 -19.01 -6.24 -1.32
N ARG A 64 -18.50 -5.59 -2.37
CA ARG A 64 -19.21 -5.39 -3.63
C ARG A 64 -19.55 -6.72 -4.30
N ASP A 65 -18.59 -7.63 -4.42
CA ASP A 65 -18.78 -8.91 -5.12
C ASP A 65 -19.76 -9.81 -4.36
N LEU A 66 -19.71 -9.81 -3.03
CA LEU A 66 -20.66 -10.52 -2.18
C LEU A 66 -22.11 -9.99 -2.35
N VAL A 67 -22.31 -8.67 -2.26
CA VAL A 67 -23.67 -8.12 -2.42
C VAL A 67 -24.18 -8.25 -3.84
N LYS A 68 -23.29 -8.17 -4.84
CA LYS A 68 -23.64 -8.41 -6.25
C LYS A 68 -24.17 -9.82 -6.49
N ALA A 69 -23.64 -10.80 -5.73
CA ALA A 69 -24.13 -12.18 -5.73
C ALA A 69 -25.31 -12.43 -4.77
N GLY A 70 -25.94 -11.37 -4.26
CA GLY A 70 -27.13 -11.45 -3.42
C GLY A 70 -26.88 -11.83 -1.96
N LYS A 71 -25.62 -11.82 -1.48
CA LYS A 71 -25.31 -12.15 -0.08
C LYS A 71 -25.57 -10.95 0.83
N LYS A 72 -26.21 -11.20 1.97
CA LYS A 72 -26.42 -10.19 3.03
C LYS A 72 -25.07 -9.88 3.67
N THR A 73 -24.49 -8.73 3.32
CA THR A 73 -23.16 -8.35 3.73
C THR A 73 -23.17 -7.08 4.56
N LEU A 74 -22.41 -7.08 5.67
CA LEU A 74 -22.13 -5.92 6.50
C LEU A 74 -20.65 -5.55 6.37
N LEU A 75 -20.36 -4.28 6.04
CA LEU A 75 -19.02 -3.71 6.08
C LEU A 75 -18.82 -2.96 7.41
N VAL A 76 -17.73 -3.28 8.11
CA VAL A 76 -17.33 -2.65 9.38
C VAL A 76 -15.99 -1.96 9.20
N GLU A 77 -15.96 -0.63 9.36
CA GLU A 77 -14.75 0.19 9.16
C GLU A 77 -14.43 0.99 10.45
N ALA A 78 -13.14 1.02 10.79
CA ALA A 78 -12.66 1.73 11.98
C ALA A 78 -12.66 3.26 11.81
N ARG A 79 -12.38 3.75 10.60
CA ARG A 79 -12.23 5.17 10.24
C ARG A 79 -13.55 5.82 9.86
N ASP A 80 -13.50 7.12 9.60
CA ASP A 80 -14.60 7.90 8.99
C ASP A 80 -14.62 7.79 7.46
N ARG A 81 -13.61 7.14 6.85
CA ARG A 81 -13.39 7.09 5.40
C ARG A 81 -13.10 5.69 4.88
N ILE A 82 -13.28 5.53 3.59
CA ILE A 82 -12.86 4.37 2.79
C ILE A 82 -11.42 4.52 2.29
N GLY A 83 -10.90 3.49 1.60
CA GLY A 83 -9.62 3.46 0.92
C GLY A 83 -8.46 2.85 1.74
N GLY A 84 -8.60 2.80 3.08
CA GLY A 84 -7.55 2.24 3.94
C GLY A 84 -6.23 3.00 3.81
N ARG A 85 -5.14 2.31 3.45
CA ARG A 85 -3.80 2.87 3.21
C ARG A 85 -3.66 3.62 1.87
N THR A 86 -4.77 3.85 1.18
CA THR A 86 -4.84 4.53 -0.12
C THR A 86 -5.96 5.54 -0.08
N TRP A 87 -5.62 6.82 0.01
CA TRP A 87 -6.59 7.90 -0.03
C TRP A 87 -5.99 9.19 -0.55
N SER A 88 -6.84 10.03 -1.11
CA SER A 88 -6.49 11.32 -1.68
C SER A 88 -7.08 12.43 -0.83
N ALA A 89 -6.27 13.40 -0.46
CA ALA A 89 -6.71 14.63 0.19
C ALA A 89 -6.91 15.74 -0.85
N GLU A 90 -7.88 16.62 -0.61
CA GLU A 90 -8.07 17.85 -1.37
C GLU A 90 -7.73 19.05 -0.50
N VAL A 91 -6.72 19.82 -0.91
CA VAL A 91 -6.28 21.03 -0.23
C VAL A 91 -6.15 22.15 -1.25
N ASP A 92 -6.90 23.24 -1.07
CA ASP A 92 -6.92 24.42 -1.94
C ASP A 92 -7.12 24.05 -3.43
N GLY A 93 -8.04 23.12 -3.72
CA GLY A 93 -8.35 22.65 -5.07
C GLY A 93 -7.29 21.76 -5.72
N THR A 94 -6.29 21.33 -4.96
CA THR A 94 -5.25 20.40 -5.40
C THR A 94 -5.44 19.05 -4.74
N THR A 95 -5.40 17.98 -5.54
CA THR A 95 -5.45 16.60 -5.05
C THR A 95 -4.05 16.12 -4.69
N TYR A 96 -3.91 15.56 -3.48
CA TYR A 96 -2.68 14.97 -2.94
C TYR A 96 -2.92 13.50 -2.57
N GLU A 97 -2.10 12.62 -3.07
CA GLU A 97 -2.17 11.18 -2.76
C GLU A 97 -1.40 10.86 -1.48
N MET A 98 -2.12 10.61 -0.40
CA MET A 98 -1.53 10.43 0.93
C MET A 98 -0.88 9.07 1.16
N GLY A 99 -1.21 8.08 0.33
CA GLY A 99 -0.67 6.71 0.43
C GLY A 99 -0.43 6.10 -0.94
N GLY A 100 -0.96 4.88 -1.17
CA GLY A 100 -0.95 4.20 -2.46
C GLY A 100 -1.50 5.10 -3.57
N THR A 101 -0.80 5.18 -4.69
CA THR A 101 -1.04 6.23 -5.70
C THR A 101 -1.14 5.65 -7.09
N TRP A 102 -0.15 4.87 -7.48
CA TRP A 102 0.13 4.60 -8.88
C TRP A 102 -0.69 3.46 -9.44
N VAL A 103 -0.95 3.57 -10.73
CA VAL A 103 -1.67 2.59 -11.53
C VAL A 103 -0.82 2.19 -12.74
N SER A 104 -0.97 0.95 -13.17
CA SER A 104 -0.26 0.44 -14.34
C SER A 104 -1.14 -0.56 -15.08
N HIS A 105 -0.92 -0.74 -16.37
CA HIS A 105 -1.55 -1.82 -17.14
C HIS A 105 -1.14 -3.22 -16.64
N ASN A 106 -0.03 -3.34 -15.92
CA ASN A 106 0.39 -4.58 -15.25
C ASN A 106 -0.45 -4.87 -13.97
N HIS A 107 -1.23 -3.90 -13.49
CA HIS A 107 -2.18 -4.05 -12.41
C HIS A 107 -3.55 -4.46 -12.97
N GLY A 108 -3.68 -5.73 -13.34
CA GLY A 108 -4.82 -6.22 -14.14
C GLY A 108 -6.18 -5.99 -13.49
N ARG A 109 -6.31 -6.22 -12.18
CA ARG A 109 -7.57 -6.01 -11.44
C ARG A 109 -7.87 -4.53 -11.25
N LEU A 110 -6.88 -3.75 -10.85
CA LEU A 110 -7.00 -2.30 -10.69
C LEU A 110 -7.40 -1.64 -12.01
N PHE A 111 -6.75 -1.99 -13.11
CA PHE A 111 -7.06 -1.44 -14.42
C PHE A 111 -8.46 -1.84 -14.90
N SER A 112 -8.89 -3.08 -14.63
CA SER A 112 -10.25 -3.55 -14.90
C SER A 112 -11.30 -2.75 -14.11
N GLU A 113 -11.04 -2.43 -12.83
CA GLU A 113 -11.93 -1.57 -12.04
C GLU A 113 -11.94 -0.12 -12.55
N MET A 114 -10.80 0.43 -12.94
CA MET A 114 -10.74 1.75 -13.58
C MET A 114 -11.59 1.78 -14.86
N GLN A 115 -11.52 0.73 -15.69
CA GLN A 115 -12.34 0.61 -16.87
C GLN A 115 -13.85 0.51 -16.53
N ARG A 116 -14.20 -0.31 -15.55
CA ARG A 116 -15.60 -0.49 -15.07
C ARG A 116 -16.24 0.83 -14.66
N TYR A 117 -15.48 1.69 -14.00
CA TYR A 117 -15.98 2.95 -13.45
C TYR A 117 -15.61 4.19 -14.30
N GLY A 118 -15.17 3.99 -15.54
CA GLY A 118 -14.92 5.07 -16.50
C GLY A 118 -13.70 5.92 -16.23
N LEU A 119 -12.71 5.39 -15.46
CA LEU A 119 -11.49 6.10 -15.08
C LEU A 119 -10.25 5.71 -15.90
N LYS A 120 -10.37 4.79 -16.87
CA LYS A 120 -9.21 4.29 -17.63
C LYS A 120 -8.47 5.39 -18.41
N ASP A 121 -9.20 6.41 -18.85
CA ASP A 121 -8.66 7.55 -19.58
C ASP A 121 -8.46 8.79 -18.69
N ASP A 122 -8.84 8.70 -17.40
CA ASP A 122 -8.64 9.76 -16.40
C ASP A 122 -7.32 9.57 -15.66
N VAL A 123 -6.24 9.51 -16.42
CA VAL A 123 -4.88 9.34 -15.89
C VAL A 123 -4.04 10.59 -16.10
N SER A 124 -3.09 10.81 -15.19
CA SER A 124 -2.05 11.82 -15.29
C SER A 124 -0.70 11.18 -15.00
N VAL A 125 0.35 11.77 -15.55
CA VAL A 125 1.73 11.35 -15.26
C VAL A 125 2.22 12.00 -13.97
N THR A 126 2.99 11.24 -13.21
CA THR A 126 3.57 11.70 -11.95
C THR A 126 4.67 12.73 -12.18
N ARG A 127 5.52 12.47 -13.16
CA ARG A 127 6.69 13.31 -13.47
C ARG A 127 6.56 13.86 -14.87
N THR A 128 6.69 15.16 -15.00
CA THR A 128 6.75 15.83 -16.30
C THR A 128 8.14 16.43 -16.49
N GLU A 129 8.66 16.39 -17.70
CA GLU A 129 9.87 17.09 -18.05
C GLU A 129 9.63 18.60 -18.15
N GLY A 130 10.71 19.35 -18.01
CA GLY A 130 10.69 20.82 -18.15
C GLY A 130 10.49 21.55 -16.84
N GLY A 131 10.54 22.86 -16.91
CA GLY A 131 10.57 23.78 -15.77
C GLY A 131 11.98 24.29 -15.45
N GLY A 132 12.08 25.19 -14.45
CA GLY A 132 13.34 25.85 -14.10
C GLY A 132 14.41 24.95 -13.46
N CYS A 133 14.09 23.68 -13.14
CA CYS A 133 14.92 22.73 -12.41
C CYS A 133 14.90 21.34 -13.04
N ASP A 134 15.30 21.25 -14.30
CA ASP A 134 15.30 19.98 -15.03
C ASP A 134 16.63 19.22 -14.79
N TYR A 135 16.81 18.72 -13.56
CA TYR A 135 18.00 17.96 -13.16
C TYR A 135 17.69 17.05 -11.97
N PHE A 136 18.58 16.10 -11.76
CA PHE A 136 18.60 15.18 -10.63
C PHE A 136 19.64 15.63 -9.60
N THR A 137 19.23 15.88 -8.37
CA THR A 137 20.14 16.15 -7.25
C THR A 137 20.53 14.84 -6.57
N LEU A 138 21.82 14.49 -6.63
CA LEU A 138 22.41 13.44 -5.82
C LEU A 138 23.12 14.09 -4.63
N ASP A 139 22.56 13.93 -3.44
CA ASP A 139 23.15 14.42 -2.20
C ASP A 139 23.69 13.23 -1.39
N THR A 140 25.00 13.15 -1.27
CA THR A 140 25.71 12.16 -0.46
C THR A 140 26.29 12.83 0.79
N GLY A 141 26.73 12.02 1.76
CA GLY A 141 27.40 12.56 2.95
C GLY A 141 28.68 13.38 2.64
N SER A 142 29.24 13.26 1.43
CA SER A 142 30.43 13.99 0.97
C SER A 142 30.09 15.25 0.18
N GLY A 143 28.82 15.51 -0.14
CA GLY A 143 28.37 16.71 -0.86
C GLY A 143 27.21 16.44 -1.81
N SER A 144 26.62 17.54 -2.30
CA SER A 144 25.52 17.52 -3.26
C SER A 144 25.99 17.91 -4.65
N ARG A 145 25.50 17.22 -5.67
CA ARG A 145 25.77 17.56 -7.06
C ARG A 145 24.54 17.33 -7.96
N LYS A 146 24.55 18.01 -9.08
CA LYS A 146 23.50 17.96 -10.09
C LYS A 146 23.95 17.03 -11.22
N LEU A 147 23.05 16.13 -11.58
CA LEU A 147 23.16 15.20 -12.70
C LEU A 147 22.04 15.47 -13.69
N THR A 148 22.22 15.11 -14.93
CA THR A 148 21.08 14.96 -15.84
C THR A 148 20.23 13.77 -15.41
N HIS A 149 18.96 13.76 -15.77
CA HIS A 149 18.08 12.62 -15.50
C HIS A 149 18.61 11.34 -16.15
N LYS A 150 19.24 11.45 -17.32
CA LYS A 150 19.86 10.33 -18.02
C LYS A 150 21.04 9.73 -17.24
N GLU A 151 21.97 10.57 -16.77
CA GLU A 151 23.11 10.10 -15.98
C GLU A 151 22.66 9.39 -14.71
N ALA A 152 21.72 9.99 -13.96
CA ALA A 152 21.17 9.37 -12.77
C ALA A 152 20.45 8.06 -13.08
N GLY A 153 19.70 8.01 -14.18
CA GLY A 153 19.00 6.80 -14.65
C GLY A 153 19.97 5.68 -15.04
N ASP A 154 21.00 5.99 -15.81
CA ASP A 154 22.00 5.00 -16.25
C ASP A 154 22.76 4.40 -15.05
N MET A 155 23.20 5.24 -14.09
CA MET A 155 23.87 4.77 -12.87
C MET A 155 22.93 3.92 -11.99
N THR A 156 21.68 4.35 -11.83
CA THR A 156 20.67 3.59 -11.10
C THR A 156 20.43 2.23 -11.75
N ALA A 157 20.28 2.20 -13.07
CA ALA A 157 20.04 0.95 -13.81
C ALA A 157 21.23 -0.01 -13.69
N ASN A 158 22.46 0.50 -13.78
CA ASN A 158 23.64 -0.33 -13.61
C ASN A 158 23.72 -0.93 -12.20
N ALA A 159 23.58 -0.10 -11.16
CA ALA A 159 23.62 -0.56 -9.78
C ALA A 159 22.49 -1.57 -9.46
N TRP A 160 21.28 -1.29 -9.92
CA TRP A 160 20.13 -2.18 -9.73
C TRP A 160 20.31 -3.53 -10.43
N ASN A 161 20.77 -3.54 -11.68
CA ASN A 161 21.00 -4.77 -12.43
C ASN A 161 22.04 -5.65 -11.74
N ILE A 162 23.14 -5.08 -11.24
CA ILE A 162 24.14 -5.81 -10.45
C ILE A 162 23.54 -6.34 -9.14
N PHE A 163 22.74 -5.53 -8.45
CA PHE A 163 22.09 -5.88 -7.19
C PHE A 163 21.13 -7.06 -7.35
N ILE A 164 20.25 -7.02 -8.35
CA ILE A 164 19.22 -8.06 -8.56
C ILE A 164 19.79 -9.34 -9.14
N ASN A 165 20.84 -9.28 -9.93
CA ASN A 165 21.37 -10.43 -10.71
C ASN A 165 22.15 -11.42 -9.83
N TRP A 166 21.54 -11.90 -8.76
CA TRP A 166 22.13 -12.88 -7.85
C TRP A 166 22.27 -14.27 -8.51
N ASP A 167 21.28 -14.66 -9.33
CA ASP A 167 21.21 -15.97 -10.00
C ASP A 167 21.84 -16.00 -11.40
N GLY A 168 22.39 -14.87 -11.87
CA GLY A 168 22.90 -14.71 -13.23
C GLY A 168 21.81 -14.61 -14.32
N LYS A 169 20.52 -14.53 -13.92
CA LYS A 169 19.34 -14.49 -14.79
C LYS A 169 18.32 -13.44 -14.39
N MET A 170 18.75 -12.41 -13.66
CA MET A 170 17.92 -11.29 -13.20
C MET A 170 16.76 -11.74 -12.31
N GLY A 171 16.94 -12.80 -11.51
CA GLY A 171 15.92 -13.33 -10.58
C GLY A 171 14.98 -14.37 -11.19
N ARG A 172 15.16 -14.77 -12.45
CA ARG A 172 14.24 -15.71 -13.13
C ARG A 172 14.29 -17.14 -12.61
N ASP A 173 15.39 -17.57 -11.99
CA ASP A 173 15.45 -18.89 -11.32
C ASP A 173 14.80 -18.87 -9.94
N ILE A 174 14.64 -17.68 -9.34
CA ILE A 174 14.10 -17.48 -7.99
C ILE A 174 12.60 -17.21 -8.05
N CYS A 175 12.17 -16.29 -8.89
CA CYS A 175 10.78 -15.88 -9.04
C CYS A 175 10.39 -15.84 -10.54
N PRO A 176 10.24 -16.99 -11.19
CA PRO A 176 9.93 -17.07 -12.63
C PRO A 176 8.50 -16.65 -12.97
N LEU A 177 7.60 -16.65 -11.98
CA LEU A 177 6.21 -16.27 -12.12
C LEU A 177 5.73 -15.53 -10.86
N PRO A 178 5.72 -14.19 -10.88
CA PRO A 178 5.54 -13.37 -9.67
C PRO A 178 4.16 -13.53 -8.99
N HIS A 179 3.12 -13.96 -9.71
CA HIS A 179 1.78 -14.20 -9.16
C HIS A 179 1.60 -15.63 -8.64
N SER A 180 2.62 -16.45 -8.69
CA SER A 180 2.60 -17.80 -8.14
C SER A 180 3.10 -17.82 -6.71
N THR A 181 2.62 -18.78 -5.93
CA THR A 181 3.19 -19.05 -4.61
C THR A 181 4.64 -19.52 -4.74
N LEU A 182 5.49 -19.07 -3.82
CA LEU A 182 6.88 -19.56 -3.72
C LEU A 182 6.84 -21.09 -3.50
N GLY A 183 7.32 -21.84 -4.47
CA GLY A 183 7.26 -23.34 -4.47
C GLY A 183 6.60 -23.94 -5.69
N ASN A 184 6.26 -23.13 -6.69
CA ASN A 184 5.70 -23.62 -7.94
C ASN A 184 6.76 -24.28 -8.86
N ILE A 185 6.28 -25.06 -9.80
CA ILE A 185 6.86 -25.96 -10.79
C ILE A 185 8.25 -25.56 -11.38
N ARG A 186 8.56 -24.27 -11.50
CA ARG A 186 9.81 -23.80 -12.12
C ARG A 186 10.78 -23.16 -11.16
N VAL A 187 10.41 -23.04 -9.90
CA VAL A 187 11.23 -22.43 -8.86
C VAL A 187 12.21 -23.47 -8.34
N ASN A 188 13.47 -23.09 -8.18
CA ASN A 188 14.44 -23.87 -7.43
C ASN A 188 14.26 -23.58 -5.93
N PRO A 189 13.60 -24.45 -5.14
CA PRO A 189 13.26 -24.16 -3.76
C PRO A 189 14.48 -23.96 -2.85
N GLU A 190 15.61 -24.60 -3.17
CA GLU A 190 16.83 -24.42 -2.37
C GLU A 190 17.45 -23.04 -2.61
N LYS A 191 17.49 -22.58 -3.86
CA LYS A 191 17.93 -21.21 -4.17
C LYS A 191 17.02 -20.16 -3.54
N VAL A 192 15.71 -20.38 -3.55
CA VAL A 192 14.76 -19.45 -2.90
C VAL A 192 15.02 -19.35 -1.42
N LYS A 193 15.23 -20.49 -0.73
CA LYS A 193 15.58 -20.51 0.70
C LYS A 193 16.93 -19.85 0.97
N GLU A 194 17.90 -20.00 0.08
CA GLU A 194 19.21 -19.36 0.20
C GLU A 194 19.08 -17.83 0.10
N VAL A 195 18.33 -17.35 -0.89
CA VAL A 195 18.08 -15.93 -1.10
C VAL A 195 17.23 -15.32 0.03
N ASP A 196 16.23 -16.06 0.56
CA ASP A 196 15.38 -15.58 1.65
C ASP A 196 16.18 -15.34 2.95
N LYS A 197 17.34 -15.95 3.12
CA LYS A 197 18.24 -15.70 4.26
C LYS A 197 18.96 -14.36 4.17
N LEU A 198 19.06 -13.76 2.98
CA LEU A 198 19.81 -12.54 2.76
C LEU A 198 18.96 -11.31 3.08
N THR A 199 19.55 -10.37 3.81
CA THR A 199 19.07 -8.99 3.82
C THR A 199 19.52 -8.23 2.57
N CYS A 200 18.92 -7.08 2.31
CA CYS A 200 19.40 -6.19 1.24
C CYS A 200 20.84 -5.72 1.53
N ARG A 201 21.19 -5.50 2.82
CA ARG A 201 22.56 -5.16 3.24
C ARG A 201 23.54 -6.27 2.88
N ASP A 202 23.23 -7.53 3.18
CA ASP A 202 24.09 -8.67 2.82
C ASP A 202 24.37 -8.69 1.33
N ARG A 203 23.35 -8.45 0.51
CA ARG A 203 23.51 -8.39 -0.94
C ARG A 203 24.33 -7.19 -1.40
N ILE A 204 24.15 -6.01 -0.82
CA ILE A 204 24.95 -4.81 -1.13
C ILE A 204 26.42 -5.08 -0.78
N GLU A 205 26.71 -5.66 0.37
CA GLU A 205 28.10 -6.01 0.76
C GLU A 205 28.78 -6.96 -0.23
N GLN A 206 28.05 -7.91 -0.81
CA GLN A 206 28.56 -8.82 -1.84
C GLN A 206 29.01 -8.10 -3.12
N ILE A 207 28.37 -6.96 -3.45
CA ILE A 207 28.54 -6.32 -4.77
C ILE A 207 29.16 -4.92 -4.73
N LYS A 208 29.28 -4.29 -3.56
CA LYS A 208 29.74 -2.89 -3.43
C LYS A 208 31.07 -2.61 -4.15
N HIS A 209 31.94 -3.61 -4.27
CA HIS A 209 33.22 -3.49 -4.95
C HIS A 209 33.09 -3.38 -6.49
N LEU A 210 31.89 -3.62 -7.05
CA LEU A 210 31.55 -3.49 -8.46
C LEU A 210 30.91 -2.13 -8.79
N LEU A 211 30.62 -1.31 -7.77
CA LEU A 211 29.90 -0.06 -7.90
C LEU A 211 30.81 1.14 -7.61
N SER A 212 30.58 2.23 -8.33
CA SER A 212 31.12 3.54 -7.93
C SER A 212 30.47 4.04 -6.65
N ALA A 213 31.07 5.03 -5.99
CA ALA A 213 30.51 5.63 -4.79
C ALA A 213 29.09 6.21 -4.99
N ASP A 214 28.83 6.77 -6.19
CA ASP A 214 27.53 7.31 -6.54
C ASP A 214 26.47 6.25 -6.82
N GLU A 215 26.83 5.22 -7.54
CA GLU A 215 25.96 4.07 -7.78
C GLU A 215 25.58 3.37 -6.48
N LEU A 216 26.54 3.26 -5.55
CA LEU A 216 26.26 2.73 -4.21
C LEU A 216 25.29 3.64 -3.45
N ALA A 217 25.50 4.97 -3.47
CA ALA A 217 24.61 5.91 -2.79
C ALA A 217 23.20 5.91 -3.41
N LEU A 218 23.08 5.83 -4.74
CA LEU A 218 21.80 5.67 -5.44
C LEU A 218 21.10 4.38 -5.04
N LEU A 219 21.82 3.26 -4.98
CA LEU A 219 21.27 1.97 -4.60
C LEU A 219 20.79 1.97 -3.16
N GLU A 220 21.60 2.50 -2.25
CA GLU A 220 21.27 2.62 -0.80
C GLU A 220 20.12 3.59 -0.50
N SER A 221 19.83 4.52 -1.43
CA SER A 221 18.64 5.39 -1.36
C SER A 221 17.40 4.71 -1.95
N ILE A 222 17.54 4.04 -3.09
CA ILE A 222 16.41 3.47 -3.85
C ILE A 222 15.84 2.22 -3.17
N VAL A 223 16.67 1.35 -2.61
CA VAL A 223 16.21 0.12 -1.95
C VAL A 223 15.27 0.44 -0.77
N PRO A 224 15.60 1.33 0.17
CA PRO A 224 14.67 1.76 1.21
C PRO A 224 13.43 2.51 0.66
N HIS A 225 13.57 3.26 -0.43
CA HIS A 225 12.43 3.92 -1.07
C HIS A 225 11.41 2.92 -1.64
N ILE A 226 11.87 1.78 -2.15
CA ILE A 226 10.99 0.71 -2.66
C ILE A 226 10.34 -0.07 -1.53
N GLY A 227 11.10 -0.44 -0.50
CA GLY A 227 10.65 -1.36 0.54
C GLY A 227 10.24 -0.71 1.87
N GLY A 228 10.51 0.59 2.05
CA GLY A 228 10.11 1.38 3.22
C GLY A 228 10.87 1.09 4.51
N GLY A 229 11.79 0.15 4.51
CA GLY A 229 12.59 -0.24 5.67
C GLY A 229 14.09 0.01 5.48
N ALA A 230 14.88 -0.22 6.54
CA ALA A 230 16.33 -0.16 6.43
C ALA A 230 16.87 -1.35 5.64
N VAL A 231 17.91 -1.13 4.86
CA VAL A 231 18.56 -2.19 4.05
C VAL A 231 19.09 -3.35 4.92
N GLU A 232 19.44 -3.07 6.18
CA GLU A 232 19.90 -4.03 7.18
C GLU A 232 18.85 -5.08 7.55
N ASP A 233 17.57 -4.71 7.48
CA ASP A 233 16.47 -5.55 7.96
C ASP A 233 15.66 -6.15 6.82
N MET A 234 15.55 -5.43 5.69
CA MET A 234 14.71 -5.86 4.58
C MET A 234 15.24 -7.11 3.89
N GLY A 235 14.37 -8.10 3.69
CA GLY A 235 14.67 -9.34 2.97
C GLY A 235 14.90 -9.10 1.48
N PHE A 236 16.01 -9.61 0.96
CA PHE A 236 16.40 -9.45 -0.43
C PHE A 236 15.47 -10.21 -1.39
N LEU A 237 14.89 -11.35 -0.96
CA LEU A 237 13.91 -12.09 -1.78
C LEU A 237 12.74 -11.22 -2.22
N GLY A 238 12.29 -10.28 -1.37
CA GLY A 238 11.26 -9.30 -1.72
C GLY A 238 11.63 -8.46 -2.95
N MET A 239 12.88 -8.01 -3.06
CA MET A 239 13.38 -7.22 -4.20
C MET A 239 13.41 -8.03 -5.50
N ILE A 240 13.76 -9.31 -5.44
CA ILE A 240 13.69 -10.20 -6.62
C ILE A 240 12.24 -10.40 -7.06
N CYS A 241 11.32 -10.58 -6.12
CA CYS A 241 9.89 -10.69 -6.46
C CYS A 241 9.37 -9.39 -7.10
N ALA A 242 9.78 -8.22 -6.58
CA ALA A 242 9.45 -6.92 -7.15
C ALA A 242 9.98 -6.76 -8.58
N GLN A 243 11.23 -7.17 -8.81
CA GLN A 243 11.84 -7.19 -10.14
C GLN A 243 11.07 -8.05 -11.15
N ALA A 244 10.56 -9.19 -10.71
CA ALA A 244 9.76 -10.08 -11.56
C ALA A 244 8.45 -9.42 -12.03
N LEU A 245 7.83 -8.59 -11.18
CA LEU A 245 6.59 -7.86 -11.49
C LEU A 245 6.74 -6.81 -12.60
N GLN A 246 7.95 -6.35 -12.86
CA GLN A 246 8.29 -5.43 -13.95
C GLN A 246 8.99 -6.13 -15.15
N ASN A 247 8.67 -7.41 -15.37
CA ASN A 247 9.23 -8.21 -16.45
C ASN A 247 10.76 -8.35 -16.41
N TYR A 248 11.37 -8.24 -15.25
CA TYR A 248 12.82 -8.33 -14.97
C TYR A 248 13.66 -7.22 -15.64
N GLU A 249 13.03 -6.12 -16.02
CA GLU A 249 13.69 -5.00 -16.73
C GLU A 249 13.58 -3.71 -15.92
N ILE A 250 14.71 -3.16 -15.46
CA ILE A 250 14.72 -1.90 -14.72
C ILE A 250 14.23 -0.71 -15.56
N ALA A 251 14.43 -0.77 -16.90
CA ALA A 251 13.99 0.29 -17.80
C ALA A 251 12.46 0.54 -17.73
N THR A 252 11.67 -0.46 -17.36
CA THR A 252 10.21 -0.35 -17.21
C THR A 252 9.78 0.05 -15.80
N PHE A 253 10.71 0.22 -14.86
CA PHE A 253 10.41 0.50 -13.46
C PHE A 253 9.52 1.73 -13.28
N GLU A 254 9.88 2.86 -13.88
CA GLU A 254 9.10 4.09 -13.75
C GLU A 254 7.69 3.92 -14.30
N GLU A 255 7.55 3.30 -15.48
CA GLU A 255 6.26 3.10 -16.14
C GLU A 255 5.33 2.19 -15.34
N VAL A 256 5.87 1.10 -14.78
CA VAL A 256 5.08 0.10 -14.06
C VAL A 256 4.76 0.53 -12.62
N TRP A 257 5.71 1.23 -11.95
CA TRP A 257 5.60 1.48 -10.52
C TRP A 257 5.18 2.89 -10.16
N THR A 258 5.54 3.91 -10.96
CA THR A 258 5.47 5.30 -10.47
C THR A 258 5.03 6.33 -11.51
N LEU A 259 4.62 5.94 -12.71
CA LEU A 259 4.34 6.91 -13.77
C LEU A 259 2.89 7.40 -13.76
N TYR A 260 1.92 6.51 -13.77
CA TYR A 260 0.52 6.87 -13.97
C TYR A 260 -0.24 6.90 -12.65
N LYS A 261 -1.12 7.88 -12.49
CA LYS A 261 -2.07 7.99 -11.37
C LYS A 261 -3.43 8.47 -11.86
N ILE A 262 -4.47 8.12 -11.13
CA ILE A 262 -5.82 8.61 -11.41
C ILE A 262 -5.85 10.13 -11.15
N ARG A 263 -6.35 10.91 -12.11
CA ARG A 263 -6.38 12.37 -12.01
C ARG A 263 -7.30 12.86 -10.90
N GLU A 264 -8.49 12.23 -10.75
CA GLU A 264 -9.40 12.52 -9.65
C GLU A 264 -8.90 11.97 -8.30
N GLY A 265 -7.84 11.17 -8.29
CA GLY A 265 -7.28 10.54 -7.11
C GLY A 265 -7.84 9.16 -6.81
N GLN A 266 -7.11 8.38 -6.02
CA GLN A 266 -7.49 7.01 -5.63
C GLN A 266 -8.78 6.97 -4.81
N SER A 267 -9.05 7.99 -3.99
CA SER A 267 -10.32 8.06 -3.25
C SER A 267 -11.55 8.09 -4.17
N ALA A 268 -11.44 8.60 -5.39
CA ALA A 268 -12.53 8.61 -6.35
C ALA A 268 -12.86 7.20 -6.87
N LEU A 269 -11.85 6.36 -7.12
CA LEU A 269 -12.08 4.95 -7.49
C LEU A 269 -12.67 4.17 -6.31
N ALA A 270 -12.09 4.30 -5.12
CA ALA A 270 -12.60 3.65 -3.91
C ALA A 270 -14.07 4.02 -3.65
N ARG A 271 -14.43 5.29 -3.87
CA ARG A 271 -15.79 5.80 -3.72
C ARG A 271 -16.76 5.17 -4.73
N ARG A 272 -16.36 5.02 -5.98
CA ARG A 272 -17.20 4.37 -7.01
C ARG A 272 -17.48 2.90 -6.70
N ILE A 273 -16.46 2.17 -6.21
CA ILE A 273 -16.63 0.77 -5.76
C ILE A 273 -17.61 0.70 -4.59
N PHE A 274 -17.45 1.58 -3.60
CA PHE A 274 -18.32 1.64 -2.42
C PHE A 274 -19.76 1.98 -2.80
N ASP A 275 -19.99 3.02 -3.60
CA ASP A 275 -21.32 3.45 -4.00
C ASP A 275 -22.04 2.38 -4.84
N ASP A 276 -21.29 1.64 -5.70
CA ASP A 276 -21.82 0.50 -6.42
C ASP A 276 -22.27 -0.61 -5.46
N ALA A 277 -21.45 -0.94 -4.46
CA ALA A 277 -21.82 -1.92 -3.43
C ALA A 277 -23.07 -1.48 -2.64
N VAL A 278 -23.15 -0.19 -2.26
CA VAL A 278 -24.30 0.36 -1.53
C VAL A 278 -25.58 0.32 -2.37
N ARG A 279 -25.47 0.62 -3.66
CA ARG A 279 -26.59 0.50 -4.63
C ARG A 279 -27.08 -0.94 -4.74
N LEU A 280 -26.19 -1.91 -4.63
CA LEU A 280 -26.48 -3.35 -4.63
C LEU A 280 -26.97 -3.88 -3.28
N GLY A 281 -27.06 -3.04 -2.25
CA GLY A 281 -27.65 -3.39 -0.96
C GLY A 281 -26.65 -3.59 0.18
N LEU A 282 -25.37 -3.20 0.01
CA LEU A 282 -24.39 -3.20 1.09
C LEU A 282 -24.89 -2.38 2.29
N GLN A 283 -24.79 -2.96 3.48
CA GLN A 283 -24.97 -2.27 4.73
C GLN A 283 -23.62 -2.06 5.41
N TYR A 284 -23.48 -0.98 6.18
CA TYR A 284 -22.17 -0.60 6.70
C TYR A 284 -22.24 0.18 8.01
N THR A 285 -21.11 0.20 8.72
CA THR A 285 -20.86 1.06 9.88
C THR A 285 -19.40 1.51 9.87
N PHE A 286 -19.21 2.83 9.94
CA PHE A 286 -17.91 3.49 10.08
C PHE A 286 -17.67 3.89 11.53
N LYS A 287 -16.46 4.36 11.86
CA LYS A 287 -16.03 4.68 13.23
C LYS A 287 -16.31 3.52 14.21
N SER A 288 -16.13 2.30 13.74
CA SER A 288 -16.46 1.07 14.42
C SER A 288 -15.25 0.12 14.50
N PRO A 289 -14.18 0.49 15.23
CA PRO A 289 -13.00 -0.36 15.36
C PRO A 289 -13.37 -1.70 15.98
N VAL A 290 -12.93 -2.79 15.37
CA VAL A 290 -13.12 -4.14 15.88
C VAL A 290 -12.09 -4.41 16.98
N LYS A 291 -12.52 -5.05 18.07
CA LYS A 291 -11.65 -5.46 19.20
C LYS A 291 -11.54 -6.98 19.37
N SER A 292 -12.54 -7.74 18.90
CA SER A 292 -12.49 -9.21 18.99
C SER A 292 -13.29 -9.89 17.89
N ILE A 293 -12.83 -11.10 17.52
CA ILE A 293 -13.45 -12.00 16.57
C ILE A 293 -13.51 -13.37 17.23
N THR A 294 -14.74 -13.89 17.42
CA THR A 294 -14.99 -15.20 18.04
C THR A 294 -15.69 -16.11 17.04
N ASP A 295 -15.09 -17.23 16.67
CA ASP A 295 -15.63 -18.23 15.76
C ASP A 295 -16.10 -19.45 16.57
N LYS A 296 -17.40 -19.59 16.73
CA LYS A 296 -17.99 -20.68 17.53
C LYS A 296 -19.25 -21.22 16.86
N ASP A 297 -19.37 -22.55 16.83
CA ASP A 297 -20.55 -23.29 16.34
C ASP A 297 -20.99 -22.86 14.92
N GLY A 298 -20.01 -22.55 14.04
CA GLY A 298 -20.24 -22.14 12.64
C GLY A 298 -20.68 -20.69 12.45
N ILE A 299 -20.70 -19.89 13.52
CA ILE A 299 -21.04 -18.48 13.54
C ILE A 299 -19.87 -17.67 14.08
N VAL A 300 -19.48 -16.63 13.33
CA VAL A 300 -18.45 -15.69 13.75
C VAL A 300 -19.10 -14.45 14.36
N SER A 301 -18.70 -14.09 15.56
CA SER A 301 -19.07 -12.86 16.26
C SER A 301 -17.96 -11.84 16.16
N VAL A 302 -18.27 -10.65 15.65
CA VAL A 302 -17.35 -9.51 15.52
C VAL A 302 -17.80 -8.44 16.52
N GLU A 303 -16.98 -8.14 17.52
CA GLU A 303 -17.24 -7.13 18.52
C GLU A 303 -16.40 -5.88 18.29
N THR A 304 -17.03 -4.71 18.32
CA THR A 304 -16.38 -3.41 18.21
C THR A 304 -15.97 -2.84 19.57
N THR A 305 -15.10 -1.84 19.58
CA THR A 305 -14.68 -1.12 20.79
C THR A 305 -15.87 -0.44 21.50
N ALA A 306 -16.92 -0.07 20.75
CA ALA A 306 -18.18 0.45 21.31
C ALA A 306 -19.13 -0.64 21.84
N SER A 307 -18.64 -1.87 22.04
CA SER A 307 -19.39 -3.03 22.54
C SER A 307 -20.62 -3.41 21.68
N LYS A 308 -20.60 -3.09 20.40
CA LYS A 308 -21.56 -3.61 19.42
C LYS A 308 -21.04 -4.95 18.89
N THR A 309 -21.92 -5.94 18.85
CA THR A 309 -21.59 -7.28 18.31
C THR A 309 -22.44 -7.57 17.09
N TYR A 310 -21.76 -7.96 15.99
CA TYR A 310 -22.38 -8.43 14.76
C TYR A 310 -22.02 -9.90 14.54
N ARG A 311 -22.93 -10.68 13.95
CA ARG A 311 -22.75 -12.13 13.75
C ARG A 311 -22.87 -12.49 12.29
N ALA A 312 -22.00 -13.34 11.79
CA ALA A 312 -22.03 -13.80 10.40
C ALA A 312 -21.65 -15.28 10.27
N ARG A 313 -22.01 -15.89 9.13
CA ARG A 313 -21.54 -17.22 8.74
C ARG A 313 -20.06 -17.23 8.35
N ARG A 314 -19.60 -16.13 7.72
CA ARG A 314 -18.20 -15.92 7.29
C ARG A 314 -17.77 -14.51 7.61
N VAL A 315 -16.49 -14.36 7.88
CA VAL A 315 -15.86 -13.05 8.04
C VAL A 315 -14.71 -12.92 7.04
N VAL A 316 -14.67 -11.81 6.31
CA VAL A 316 -13.50 -11.40 5.51
C VAL A 316 -12.77 -10.36 6.32
N ASN A 317 -11.65 -10.75 6.90
CA ASN A 317 -10.76 -9.88 7.67
C ASN A 317 -9.72 -9.27 6.76
N THR A 318 -9.79 -7.94 6.55
CA THR A 318 -8.85 -7.23 5.67
C THR A 318 -7.87 -6.33 6.43
N LEU A 319 -7.70 -6.58 7.72
CA LEU A 319 -6.76 -5.84 8.55
C LEU A 319 -5.31 -6.16 8.16
N PRO A 320 -4.40 -5.16 8.15
CA PRO A 320 -2.99 -5.39 7.91
C PRO A 320 -2.35 -6.18 9.06
N ILE A 321 -1.23 -6.85 8.79
CA ILE A 321 -0.51 -7.66 9.79
C ILE A 321 -0.19 -6.85 11.06
N THR A 322 0.13 -5.59 10.92
CA THR A 322 0.46 -4.62 11.98
C THR A 322 -0.68 -4.36 12.96
N CYS A 323 -1.93 -4.54 12.52
CA CYS A 323 -3.13 -4.32 13.34
C CYS A 323 -3.70 -5.61 13.95
N LEU A 324 -3.25 -6.79 13.51
CA LEU A 324 -3.73 -8.06 14.07
C LEU A 324 -3.45 -8.23 15.57
N PRO A 325 -2.36 -7.70 16.15
CA PRO A 325 -2.12 -7.76 17.60
C PRO A 325 -3.19 -7.09 18.46
N ASP A 326 -3.92 -6.11 17.90
CA ASP A 326 -4.96 -5.38 18.64
C ASP A 326 -6.28 -6.15 18.69
N ILE A 327 -6.39 -7.25 17.96
CA ILE A 327 -7.62 -8.04 17.83
C ILE A 327 -7.50 -9.34 18.64
N ARG A 328 -8.42 -9.54 19.55
CA ARG A 328 -8.53 -10.82 20.24
C ARG A 328 -9.25 -11.82 19.34
N PHE A 329 -8.60 -12.91 19.01
CA PHE A 329 -9.19 -14.05 18.30
C PHE A 329 -9.54 -15.18 19.27
N ASP A 330 -10.72 -15.75 19.09
CA ASP A 330 -11.18 -16.95 19.82
C ASP A 330 -11.86 -17.94 18.82
N PRO A 331 -11.28 -19.10 18.53
CA PRO A 331 -10.02 -19.62 19.08
C PRO A 331 -8.79 -18.75 18.68
N PRO A 332 -7.66 -18.87 19.42
CA PRO A 332 -6.45 -18.14 19.11
C PRO A 332 -5.93 -18.47 17.70
N LEU A 333 -5.28 -17.50 17.05
CA LEU A 333 -4.56 -17.73 15.80
C LEU A 333 -3.50 -18.83 15.94
N SER A 334 -3.15 -19.51 14.85
CA SER A 334 -2.12 -20.54 14.87
C SER A 334 -0.79 -20.02 15.45
N PRO A 335 0.03 -20.87 16.10
CA PRO A 335 1.34 -20.45 16.62
C PRO A 335 2.23 -19.85 15.55
N LEU A 336 2.21 -20.40 14.32
CA LEU A 336 3.03 -19.90 13.21
C LEU A 336 2.57 -18.50 12.76
N ARG A 337 1.26 -18.24 12.71
CA ARG A 337 0.73 -16.89 12.40
C ARG A 337 1.04 -15.91 13.52
N GLN A 338 0.95 -16.30 14.79
CA GLN A 338 1.33 -15.45 15.92
C GLN A 338 2.82 -15.08 15.87
N GLU A 339 3.70 -16.03 15.47
CA GLU A 339 5.12 -15.77 15.25
C GLU A 339 5.33 -14.74 14.13
N ALA A 340 4.66 -14.92 12.98
CA ALA A 340 4.71 -13.97 11.87
C ALA A 340 4.25 -12.56 12.28
N ILE A 341 3.15 -12.45 13.02
CA ILE A 341 2.61 -11.20 13.55
C ILE A 341 3.60 -10.51 14.50
N LYS A 342 4.29 -11.28 15.34
CA LYS A 342 5.29 -10.74 16.27
C LYS A 342 6.52 -10.19 15.54
N ILE A 343 6.96 -10.84 14.44
CA ILE A 343 8.05 -10.36 13.60
C ILE A 343 7.59 -9.10 12.85
N ASN A 344 6.38 -9.13 12.30
CA ASN A 344 5.74 -8.04 11.58
C ASN A 344 6.38 -7.73 10.22
N GLN A 345 5.94 -6.64 9.60
CA GLN A 345 6.48 -6.07 8.37
C GLN A 345 7.30 -4.80 8.67
N LEU A 346 8.06 -4.31 7.68
CA LEU A 346 9.13 -3.33 7.87
C LEU A 346 8.93 -2.03 7.09
N ASP A 347 7.80 -1.84 6.41
CA ASP A 347 7.58 -0.62 5.63
C ASP A 347 7.14 0.52 6.54
N TYR A 348 8.05 1.42 6.81
CA TYR A 348 7.85 2.64 7.61
C TYR A 348 7.88 3.90 6.74
N LEU A 349 7.74 3.77 5.43
CA LEU A 349 7.81 4.87 4.49
C LEU A 349 6.69 5.89 4.73
N THR A 350 7.07 7.14 4.89
CA THR A 350 6.15 8.28 4.98
C THR A 350 6.25 9.13 3.72
N LYS A 351 5.11 9.29 3.04
CA LYS A 351 5.00 10.20 1.91
C LYS A 351 4.68 11.60 2.40
N CYS A 352 5.51 12.56 2.01
CA CYS A 352 5.33 13.97 2.34
C CYS A 352 5.17 14.79 1.07
N HIS A 353 4.31 15.78 1.11
CA HIS A 353 4.10 16.72 0.01
C HIS A 353 4.45 18.12 0.43
N ALA A 354 4.87 18.94 -0.54
CA ALA A 354 5.01 20.38 -0.36
C ALA A 354 4.39 21.14 -1.53
N GLU A 355 3.74 22.27 -1.24
CA GLU A 355 3.42 23.27 -2.22
C GLU A 355 4.56 24.29 -2.26
N VAL A 356 5.22 24.42 -3.41
CA VAL A 356 6.39 25.27 -3.61
C VAL A 356 6.12 26.29 -4.70
N GLU A 357 6.50 27.56 -4.49
CA GLU A 357 6.32 28.62 -5.47
C GLU A 357 7.19 28.38 -6.72
N GLY A 358 6.63 28.64 -7.90
CA GLY A 358 7.33 28.50 -9.18
C GLY A 358 7.18 27.13 -9.84
N ASP A 359 7.93 26.94 -10.93
CA ASP A 359 7.93 25.71 -11.74
C ASP A 359 9.15 24.85 -11.43
N LEU A 360 8.94 23.82 -10.61
CA LEU A 360 9.94 22.83 -10.22
C LEU A 360 9.54 21.42 -10.69
N ARG A 361 8.76 21.31 -11.77
CA ARG A 361 8.25 20.01 -12.25
C ARG A 361 9.34 19.03 -12.67
N GLY A 362 10.46 19.54 -13.20
CA GLY A 362 11.61 18.72 -13.59
C GLY A 362 12.52 18.31 -12.43
N LEU A 363 12.33 18.86 -11.21
CA LEU A 363 13.16 18.50 -10.07
C LEU A 363 13.02 17.03 -9.72
N ARG A 364 14.15 16.34 -9.59
CA ARG A 364 14.27 14.99 -9.00
C ARG A 364 15.52 14.93 -8.13
N GLY A 365 15.55 14.02 -7.19
CA GLY A 365 16.77 13.79 -6.42
C GLY A 365 16.62 12.73 -5.35
N CYS A 366 17.76 12.28 -4.84
CA CYS A 366 17.84 11.44 -3.67
C CYS A 366 18.94 11.92 -2.72
N THR A 367 18.81 11.52 -1.47
CA THR A 367 19.86 11.74 -0.46
C THR A 367 20.22 10.43 0.21
N TRP A 368 21.53 10.22 0.43
CA TRP A 368 22.03 9.12 1.22
C TRP A 368 23.39 9.43 1.84
N PRO A 369 23.56 9.40 3.17
CA PRO A 369 22.48 9.29 4.17
C PRO A 369 21.66 10.57 4.27
N GLY A 370 20.35 10.46 4.54
CA GLY A 370 19.47 11.61 4.69
C GLY A 370 18.08 11.27 5.19
N ASP A 371 17.33 12.31 5.57
CA ASP A 371 15.96 12.17 6.11
C ASP A 371 14.92 11.91 5.02
N LEU A 372 15.17 12.42 3.80
CA LEU A 372 14.34 12.17 2.62
C LEU A 372 15.11 11.34 1.62
N LEU A 373 14.61 10.16 1.29
CA LEU A 373 15.24 9.23 0.35
C LEU A 373 15.11 9.71 -1.08
N TYR A 374 13.93 10.19 -1.47
CA TYR A 374 13.62 10.58 -2.84
C TYR A 374 12.67 11.77 -2.89
N VAL A 375 12.86 12.66 -3.86
CA VAL A 375 12.00 13.81 -4.13
C VAL A 375 11.76 13.98 -5.61
N TYR A 376 10.58 14.47 -5.99
CA TYR A 376 10.28 14.86 -7.37
C TYR A 376 9.18 15.91 -7.46
N GLY A 377 9.22 16.69 -8.54
CA GLY A 377 8.15 17.58 -8.95
C GLY A 377 6.98 16.77 -9.52
N ASP A 378 5.76 16.98 -8.95
CA ASP A 378 4.58 16.19 -9.26
C ASP A 378 3.45 17.03 -9.90
N GLY A 379 3.81 17.91 -10.81
CA GLY A 379 2.87 18.79 -11.51
C GLY A 379 2.51 20.05 -10.74
N PHE A 380 1.71 20.90 -11.38
CA PHE A 380 1.24 22.12 -10.75
C PHE A 380 0.14 21.90 -9.73
N CYS A 381 0.14 22.73 -8.70
CA CYS A 381 -1.01 22.94 -7.85
C CYS A 381 -2.11 23.72 -8.57
N ALA A 382 -3.32 23.76 -8.02
CA ALA A 382 -4.42 24.56 -8.56
C ALA A 382 -3.98 26.03 -8.74
N GLY A 383 -4.36 26.63 -9.87
CA GLY A 383 -3.96 27.98 -10.24
C GLY A 383 -2.63 28.09 -10.98
N GLY A 384 -1.83 27.01 -11.12
CA GLY A 384 -0.66 26.95 -12.01
C GLY A 384 0.56 27.76 -11.61
N LYS A 385 0.59 28.35 -10.40
CA LYS A 385 1.68 29.22 -9.92
C LYS A 385 2.66 28.53 -8.97
N SER A 386 2.32 27.35 -8.51
CA SER A 386 3.10 26.56 -7.56
C SER A 386 3.22 25.12 -8.06
N THR A 387 4.32 24.48 -7.73
CA THR A 387 4.55 23.06 -8.01
C THR A 387 4.24 22.24 -6.76
N ARG A 388 3.59 21.12 -6.95
CA ARG A 388 3.48 20.08 -5.95
C ARG A 388 4.77 19.26 -5.98
N ILE A 389 5.48 19.23 -4.86
CA ILE A 389 6.63 18.35 -4.63
C ILE A 389 6.17 17.15 -3.82
N THR A 390 6.57 15.97 -4.23
CA THR A 390 6.37 14.72 -3.47
C THR A 390 7.72 14.20 -3.02
N SER A 391 7.81 13.81 -1.77
CA SER A 391 9.02 13.26 -1.16
C SER A 391 8.69 12.06 -0.27
N PHE A 392 9.70 11.25 0.01
CA PHE A 392 9.60 10.07 0.85
C PHE A 392 10.63 10.11 1.95
N ALA A 393 10.15 10.15 3.20
CA ALA A 393 10.96 9.88 4.36
C ALA A 393 11.10 8.36 4.49
N GLY A 394 12.33 7.89 4.57
CA GLY A 394 12.61 6.47 4.79
C GLY A 394 12.86 6.21 6.26
N ASP A 395 12.76 4.94 6.63
CA ASP A 395 13.19 4.40 7.91
C ASP A 395 13.01 5.37 9.09
N ASN A 396 11.76 5.59 9.49
CA ASN A 396 11.38 6.52 10.57
C ASN A 396 11.87 6.09 11.96
N ARG A 397 13.03 5.44 12.06
CA ARG A 397 13.65 5.10 13.33
C ARG A 397 14.13 6.34 14.08
N GLY A 398 13.29 7.39 14.09
CA GLY A 398 13.50 8.62 14.84
C GLY A 398 14.29 9.71 14.12
N LYS A 399 14.54 9.60 12.81
CA LYS A 399 15.26 10.63 12.04
C LYS A 399 14.38 11.82 11.65
N LEU A 400 13.17 11.56 11.17
CA LEU A 400 12.20 12.60 10.81
C LEU A 400 10.84 12.27 11.42
N ASP A 401 10.37 13.12 12.32
CA ASP A 401 9.01 13.09 12.89
C ASP A 401 8.30 14.39 12.52
N PRO A 402 7.58 14.45 11.38
CA PRO A 402 6.98 15.69 10.93
C PRO A 402 5.91 16.25 11.88
N ILE A 403 5.34 15.42 12.76
CA ILE A 403 4.34 15.87 13.74
C ILE A 403 5.03 16.70 14.84
N LYS A 404 6.18 16.24 15.32
CA LYS A 404 6.92 16.94 16.37
C LYS A 404 7.73 18.11 15.84
N GLU A 405 8.31 17.96 14.66
CA GLU A 405 9.29 18.90 14.10
C GLU A 405 9.02 19.12 12.60
N PRO A 406 7.87 19.73 12.22
CA PRO A 406 7.50 19.91 10.81
C PRO A 406 8.50 20.79 10.03
N GLU A 407 9.25 21.66 10.72
CA GLU A 407 10.30 22.48 10.12
C GLU A 407 11.48 21.66 9.60
N LYS A 408 11.73 20.47 10.17
CA LYS A 408 12.76 19.55 9.64
C LYS A 408 12.43 19.06 8.25
N LEU A 409 11.14 18.86 7.94
CA LEU A 409 10.72 18.47 6.59
C LEU A 409 11.04 19.59 5.58
N GLU A 410 10.77 20.86 5.94
CA GLU A 410 11.15 21.99 5.08
C GLU A 410 12.67 22.03 4.88
N THR A 411 13.45 21.87 5.95
CA THR A 411 14.93 21.87 5.90
C THR A 411 15.46 20.73 5.03
N ALA A 412 14.90 19.53 5.15
CA ALA A 412 15.30 18.38 4.36
C ALA A 412 15.02 18.59 2.86
N LEU A 413 13.91 19.21 2.51
CA LEU A 413 13.57 19.55 1.12
C LEU A 413 14.56 20.58 0.51
N GLN A 414 15.07 21.53 1.31
CA GLN A 414 16.03 22.53 0.83
C GLN A 414 17.37 21.92 0.36
N ARG A 415 17.71 20.71 0.78
CA ARG A 415 18.92 20.01 0.33
C ARG A 415 18.90 19.68 -1.15
N PHE A 416 17.72 19.51 -1.75
CA PHE A 416 17.57 19.16 -3.16
C PHE A 416 17.62 20.39 -4.08
N HIS A 417 17.00 21.46 -3.65
CA HIS A 417 16.95 22.73 -4.34
C HIS A 417 16.49 23.83 -3.39
N PRO A 418 17.03 25.06 -3.46
CA PRO A 418 16.45 26.20 -2.75
C PRO A 418 15.01 26.44 -3.17
N MET A 419 14.07 26.32 -2.23
CA MET A 419 12.64 26.38 -2.49
C MET A 419 11.95 27.38 -1.58
N LYS A 420 10.94 28.08 -2.13
CA LYS A 420 10.00 28.85 -1.31
C LYS A 420 8.77 27.99 -1.02
N ILE A 421 8.83 27.27 0.09
CA ILE A 421 7.77 26.37 0.54
C ILE A 421 6.63 27.19 1.14
N LYS A 422 5.41 26.93 0.68
CA LYS A 422 4.18 27.58 1.17
C LYS A 422 3.52 26.75 2.26
N LYS A 423 3.46 25.45 2.07
CA LYS A 423 2.92 24.47 3.02
C LYS A 423 3.53 23.10 2.78
N VAL A 424 3.53 22.27 3.81
CA VAL A 424 3.79 20.84 3.74
C VAL A 424 2.58 20.06 4.25
N LEU A 425 2.40 18.82 3.74
CA LEU A 425 1.27 17.96 4.12
C LEU A 425 1.69 16.50 4.04
N TRP A 426 1.14 15.69 4.95
CA TRP A 426 1.42 14.24 5.02
C TRP A 426 0.34 13.52 5.80
N HIS A 427 0.40 12.18 5.76
CA HIS A 427 -0.29 11.29 6.67
C HIS A 427 0.75 10.42 7.39
N ASP A 428 0.71 10.38 8.71
CA ASP A 428 1.62 9.54 9.49
C ASP A 428 1.09 8.10 9.57
N TRP A 429 1.50 7.29 8.59
CA TRP A 429 1.08 5.89 8.50
C TRP A 429 1.62 5.03 9.62
N VAL A 430 2.79 5.37 10.16
CA VAL A 430 3.48 4.58 11.20
C VAL A 430 2.80 4.73 12.56
N SER A 431 2.40 5.95 12.91
CA SER A 431 1.69 6.24 14.16
C SER A 431 0.16 6.04 14.05
N ASP A 432 -0.36 5.84 12.84
CA ASP A 432 -1.78 5.62 12.60
C ASP A 432 -2.25 4.31 13.24
N PRO A 433 -3.21 4.32 14.19
CA PRO A 433 -3.61 3.14 14.93
C PRO A 433 -4.24 2.03 14.08
N TYR A 434 -4.69 2.36 12.86
CA TYR A 434 -5.36 1.42 11.96
C TYR A 434 -4.52 1.04 10.74
N ALA A 435 -3.23 1.42 10.73
CA ALA A 435 -2.26 1.03 9.71
C ALA A 435 -0.95 0.56 10.35
N LYS A 436 -0.32 1.40 11.17
CA LYS A 436 0.96 1.20 11.89
C LYS A 436 2.14 0.88 10.96
N ALA A 437 1.98 1.15 9.67
CA ALA A 437 2.98 0.95 8.63
C ALA A 437 2.50 1.49 7.27
N GLY A 438 3.41 1.61 6.31
CA GLY A 438 3.12 1.92 4.91
C GLY A 438 2.57 0.73 4.12
N ALA A 439 3.25 0.32 3.04
CA ALA A 439 2.84 -0.81 2.21
C ALA A 439 3.08 -2.16 2.91
N ALA A 440 3.92 -3.04 2.37
CA ALA A 440 4.32 -4.26 3.08
C ALA A 440 5.67 -4.76 2.56
N TRP A 441 6.65 -4.80 3.44
CA TRP A 441 7.94 -5.43 3.21
C TRP A 441 8.33 -6.30 4.39
N TYR A 442 9.03 -7.40 4.15
CA TYR A 442 9.33 -8.37 5.19
C TYR A 442 10.84 -8.54 5.39
N PRO A 443 11.28 -8.94 6.59
CA PRO A 443 12.68 -9.25 6.84
C PRO A 443 13.13 -10.54 6.14
N ALA A 444 14.42 -10.79 6.17
CA ALA A 444 14.99 -12.06 5.74
C ALA A 444 14.38 -13.24 6.52
N ASN A 445 14.36 -14.43 5.91
CA ASN A 445 13.75 -15.66 6.43
C ASN A 445 12.22 -15.59 6.67
N PHE A 446 11.53 -14.63 6.11
CA PHE A 446 10.09 -14.46 6.35
C PHE A 446 9.22 -15.11 5.28
N LEU A 447 9.46 -14.83 4.01
CA LEU A 447 8.53 -15.17 2.93
C LEU A 447 8.38 -16.68 2.76
N THR A 448 9.47 -17.43 2.77
CA THR A 448 9.43 -18.90 2.63
C THR A 448 8.79 -19.61 3.83
N LYS A 449 8.84 -18.98 5.01
CA LYS A 449 8.31 -19.61 6.24
C LYS A 449 6.86 -19.23 6.52
N TYR A 450 6.46 -17.99 6.31
CA TYR A 450 5.20 -17.47 6.86
C TYR A 450 4.15 -17.10 5.80
N LEU A 451 4.54 -16.86 4.53
CA LEU A 451 3.60 -16.33 3.55
C LEU A 451 2.38 -17.23 3.35
N ALA A 452 2.60 -18.55 3.21
CA ALA A 452 1.51 -19.51 3.03
C ALA A 452 0.55 -19.55 4.24
N GLU A 453 1.09 -19.41 5.45
CA GLU A 453 0.28 -19.32 6.67
C GLU A 453 -0.55 -18.04 6.72
N LEU A 454 0.03 -16.89 6.36
CA LEU A 454 -0.71 -15.63 6.30
C LEU A 454 -1.84 -15.65 5.27
N GLN A 455 -1.66 -16.36 4.16
CA GLN A 455 -2.67 -16.58 3.12
C GLN A 455 -3.74 -17.59 3.52
N SER A 456 -3.50 -18.42 4.54
CA SER A 456 -4.45 -19.41 4.99
C SER A 456 -5.61 -18.78 5.74
N ARG A 457 -6.73 -19.51 5.82
CA ARG A 457 -7.89 -19.06 6.60
C ARG A 457 -7.74 -19.42 8.09
N HIS A 458 -8.53 -18.80 8.94
CA HIS A 458 -8.66 -19.10 10.36
C HIS A 458 -10.12 -19.49 10.66
N GLY A 459 -10.44 -20.78 10.63
CA GLY A 459 -11.82 -21.23 10.77
C GLY A 459 -12.76 -20.62 9.72
N ASN A 460 -13.80 -19.93 10.15
CA ASN A 460 -14.74 -19.20 9.29
C ASN A 460 -14.30 -17.75 8.97
N VAL A 461 -13.07 -17.39 9.33
CA VAL A 461 -12.46 -16.09 9.05
C VAL A 461 -11.46 -16.21 7.91
N LEU A 462 -11.73 -15.57 6.77
CA LEU A 462 -10.83 -15.46 5.63
C LEU A 462 -9.91 -14.24 5.84
N MET A 463 -8.62 -14.45 5.64
CA MET A 463 -7.61 -13.42 5.80
C MET A 463 -7.28 -12.82 4.43
N ALA A 464 -7.65 -11.57 4.18
CA ALA A 464 -7.61 -10.96 2.84
C ALA A 464 -7.00 -9.55 2.87
N ASN A 465 -5.67 -9.46 2.80
CA ASN A 465 -4.98 -8.17 2.81
C ASN A 465 -3.85 -8.14 1.77
N ALA A 466 -3.50 -6.94 1.31
CA ALA A 466 -2.38 -6.72 0.39
C ALA A 466 -1.05 -7.25 0.94
N ASP A 467 -0.88 -7.28 2.26
CA ASP A 467 0.38 -7.65 2.92
C ASP A 467 0.85 -9.07 2.56
N TRP A 468 -0.06 -9.97 2.23
CA TRP A 468 0.25 -11.34 1.82
C TRP A 468 -0.30 -11.73 0.44
N ALA A 469 -0.56 -10.75 -0.42
CA ALA A 469 -0.91 -11.02 -1.81
C ALA A 469 0.18 -11.83 -2.52
N SER A 470 -0.21 -12.62 -3.51
CA SER A 470 0.71 -13.51 -4.21
C SER A 470 1.72 -12.73 -5.07
N GLY A 471 1.26 -11.79 -5.87
CA GLY A 471 2.10 -11.00 -6.77
C GLY A 471 2.44 -9.63 -6.20
N TRP A 472 1.52 -8.71 -6.29
CA TRP A 472 1.67 -7.30 -5.90
C TRP A 472 1.44 -7.08 -4.40
N ARG A 473 2.32 -7.64 -3.55
CA ARG A 473 2.24 -7.43 -2.10
C ARG A 473 2.38 -5.96 -1.74
N GLY A 474 1.53 -5.49 -0.81
CA GLY A 474 1.51 -4.10 -0.38
C GLY A 474 0.84 -3.13 -1.35
N PHE A 475 0.45 -3.56 -2.54
CA PHE A 475 -0.15 -2.73 -3.58
C PHE A 475 -1.69 -2.79 -3.58
N ILE A 476 -2.32 -1.81 -4.23
CA ILE A 476 -3.76 -1.79 -4.48
C ILE A 476 -4.19 -3.04 -5.26
N GLU A 477 -3.41 -3.44 -6.26
CA GLU A 477 -3.63 -4.64 -7.06
C GLU A 477 -3.71 -5.89 -6.18
N GLY A 478 -2.74 -6.06 -5.27
CA GLY A 478 -2.73 -7.19 -4.32
C GLY A 478 -3.90 -7.14 -3.33
N ALA A 479 -4.32 -5.94 -2.90
CA ALA A 479 -5.51 -5.80 -2.08
C ALA A 479 -6.77 -6.28 -2.81
N MET A 480 -6.95 -5.87 -4.07
CA MET A 480 -8.07 -6.29 -4.91
C MET A 480 -8.03 -7.81 -5.18
N GLU A 481 -6.84 -8.38 -5.41
CA GLU A 481 -6.63 -9.82 -5.55
C GLU A 481 -7.18 -10.57 -4.34
N GLN A 482 -6.74 -10.20 -3.14
CA GLN A 482 -7.12 -10.86 -1.91
C GLN A 482 -8.61 -10.70 -1.60
N GLY A 483 -9.17 -9.52 -1.85
CA GLY A 483 -10.60 -9.25 -1.68
C GLY A 483 -11.47 -10.13 -2.60
N ALA A 484 -11.09 -10.27 -3.87
CA ALA A 484 -11.80 -11.10 -4.84
C ALA A 484 -11.72 -12.59 -4.48
N ILE A 485 -10.53 -13.10 -4.13
CA ILE A 485 -10.33 -14.50 -3.68
C ILE A 485 -11.21 -14.81 -2.46
N ALA A 486 -11.25 -13.90 -1.48
CA ALA A 486 -12.08 -14.08 -0.29
C ALA A 486 -13.58 -14.08 -0.63
N ALA A 487 -14.03 -13.18 -1.50
CA ALA A 487 -15.42 -13.15 -1.95
C ALA A 487 -15.81 -14.45 -2.65
N ASP A 488 -15.01 -14.91 -3.61
CA ASP A 488 -15.25 -16.18 -4.33
C ASP A 488 -15.30 -17.36 -3.37
N THR A 489 -14.42 -17.42 -2.38
CA THR A 489 -14.42 -18.47 -1.34
C THR A 489 -15.73 -18.45 -0.54
N VAL A 490 -16.17 -17.27 -0.08
CA VAL A 490 -17.46 -17.13 0.64
C VAL A 490 -18.63 -17.55 -0.23
N LEU A 491 -18.65 -17.17 -1.51
CA LEU A 491 -19.73 -17.52 -2.44
C LEU A 491 -19.84 -19.01 -2.67
N ASN A 492 -18.71 -19.69 -2.82
CA ASN A 492 -18.68 -21.15 -2.99
C ASN A 492 -19.17 -21.90 -1.74
N GLU A 493 -18.88 -21.39 -0.55
CA GLU A 493 -19.26 -22.02 0.73
C GLU A 493 -20.69 -21.72 1.17
N VAL A 494 -21.12 -20.46 1.08
CA VAL A 494 -22.45 -20.01 1.54
C VAL A 494 -23.54 -20.26 0.47
N GLY A 495 -23.15 -20.48 -0.79
CA GLY A 495 -24.05 -20.88 -1.88
C GLY A 495 -24.51 -22.34 -1.80
N ASN A 496 -23.71 -23.22 -1.22
CA ASN A 496 -23.95 -24.65 -1.06
C ASN A 496 -24.52 -24.96 0.34
N VAL A 497 -25.72 -24.49 0.65
CA VAL A 497 -26.42 -24.85 1.90
C VAL A 497 -26.84 -26.30 1.82
N GLY A 498 -25.94 -27.23 2.21
CA GLY A 498 -26.19 -28.66 2.24
C GLY A 498 -24.96 -29.58 2.29
N ALA A 499 -23.79 -29.04 1.99
CA ALA A 499 -22.55 -29.83 2.10
C ALA A 499 -21.55 -29.09 3.00
N ASN A 500 -21.33 -29.62 4.20
CA ASN A 500 -20.11 -29.29 4.95
C ASN A 500 -18.93 -29.89 4.17
N PRO A 501 -18.00 -29.10 3.60
CA PRO A 501 -16.78 -29.65 3.02
C PRO A 501 -15.98 -30.31 4.16
N ALA A 502 -15.54 -31.53 3.94
CA ALA A 502 -14.69 -32.23 4.87
C ALA A 502 -13.38 -31.46 5.09
N PRO A 503 -12.84 -31.38 6.33
CA PRO A 503 -11.57 -30.74 6.59
C PRO A 503 -10.47 -31.42 5.74
N GLY A 504 -9.90 -30.72 4.78
CA GLY A 504 -8.79 -31.19 3.95
C GLY A 504 -8.97 -31.10 2.43
N GLU A 505 -10.18 -30.92 1.89
CA GLU A 505 -10.37 -30.85 0.42
C GLU A 505 -10.00 -29.52 -0.23
N TYR A 506 -9.85 -28.44 0.53
CA TYR A 506 -9.54 -27.10 0.01
C TYR A 506 -8.07 -26.84 -0.40
N GLN A 507 -7.18 -27.81 -0.15
CA GLN A 507 -5.80 -27.70 -0.65
C GLN A 507 -5.65 -27.95 -2.17
N ARG A 508 -6.73 -28.38 -2.86
CA ARG A 508 -6.67 -28.75 -4.28
C ARG A 508 -7.23 -27.71 -5.25
N SER A 509 -7.96 -26.69 -4.82
CA SER A 509 -8.52 -25.67 -5.74
C SER A 509 -7.62 -24.45 -5.98
N SER A 510 -6.47 -24.35 -5.34
CA SER A 510 -5.43 -23.35 -5.67
C SER A 510 -4.52 -23.81 -6.84
N ARG A 511 -4.96 -24.81 -7.61
CA ARG A 511 -4.31 -25.23 -8.85
C ARG A 511 -5.12 -24.77 -10.06
N ILE A 512 -5.15 -23.46 -10.32
CA ILE A 512 -5.34 -22.90 -11.65
C ILE A 512 -4.45 -21.68 -11.75
#